data_4e77280667e3db75f3bbbd43b9772f85
#
_entry.id   4e77280667e3db75f3bbbd43b9772f85
#
_cell.length_a   1.000
_cell.length_b   1.000
_cell.length_c   1.000
_cell.angle_alpha   90.00
_cell.angle_beta   90.00
_cell.angle_gamma   90.00
#
_symmetry.space_group_name_H-M   'P 1'
#
loop_
_entity.id
_entity.type
_entity.pdbx_description
1 polymer ?
#
loop_
_entity_poly.entity_id
_entity_poly.type
_entity_poly.pdbx_seq_one_letter_code
_entity_poly.pdbx_strand_id
1 'polypeptide(L)'
;MAQAGTSQILENIRGAVEAGVDWVQIREKDLPARELLELARQAVQVAAERREGNPRLARIIVNDRLDVALAAGAHGVHGVHLGHESLDAGDAIRWCRAGNAPAGFAIGVSCHSLEEARKAESAKAGYIFWGPVFETPSKLQFGAAQGLVKLAEICRAVPNMKVVAIGGVNAENAASCIQAGASGIAAIRMFQDSDHSKEINNVVASIHNLSSEQKSG
;
A
#
# COMPACT_ATOMS: atom_id res chain seq x y z
N MET A 1 23.94 -2.42 -13.97
CA MET A 1 23.20 -3.26 -13.01
C MET A 1 21.86 -2.62 -12.59
N ALA A 2 21.76 -1.30 -12.37
CA ALA A 2 20.49 -0.65 -12.00
C ALA A 2 19.36 -0.80 -13.04
N GLN A 3 19.67 -0.76 -14.34
CA GLN A 3 18.63 -0.88 -15.39
C GLN A 3 17.96 -2.25 -15.44
N ALA A 4 18.66 -3.35 -15.18
CA ALA A 4 18.07 -4.67 -15.18
C ALA A 4 17.08 -4.85 -14.00
N GLY A 5 17.41 -4.28 -12.85
CA GLY A 5 16.52 -4.28 -11.69
C GLY A 5 15.23 -3.46 -11.94
N THR A 6 15.35 -2.29 -12.56
CA THR A 6 14.21 -1.42 -12.89
C THR A 6 13.23 -2.09 -13.86
N SER A 7 13.74 -2.76 -14.88
CA SER A 7 12.88 -3.49 -15.84
C SER A 7 12.07 -4.59 -15.14
N GLN A 8 12.67 -5.37 -14.26
CA GLN A 8 11.95 -6.40 -13.50
C GLN A 8 10.89 -5.81 -12.57
N ILE A 9 11.19 -4.68 -11.93
CA ILE A 9 10.21 -3.98 -11.09
C ILE A 9 9.00 -3.55 -11.93
N LEU A 10 9.20 -2.99 -13.12
CA LEU A 10 8.13 -2.58 -14.01
C LEU A 10 7.30 -3.76 -14.51
N GLU A 11 7.92 -4.89 -14.80
CA GLU A 11 7.19 -6.13 -15.15
C GLU A 11 6.35 -6.64 -13.98
N ASN A 12 6.86 -6.63 -12.76
CA ASN A 12 6.09 -6.99 -11.57
C ASN A 12 4.91 -6.02 -11.35
N ILE A 13 5.11 -4.71 -11.58
CA ILE A 13 4.04 -3.71 -11.52
C ILE A 13 2.99 -4.02 -12.59
N ARG A 14 3.39 -4.33 -13.82
CA ARG A 14 2.49 -4.69 -14.91
C ARG A 14 1.63 -5.89 -14.52
N GLY A 15 2.24 -6.98 -14.04
CA GLY A 15 1.53 -8.17 -13.58
C GLY A 15 0.53 -7.86 -12.44
N ALA A 16 0.92 -7.04 -11.48
CA ALA A 16 0.02 -6.62 -10.40
C ALA A 16 -1.18 -5.78 -10.91
N VAL A 17 -0.93 -4.83 -11.80
CA VAL A 17 -1.97 -4.01 -12.44
C VAL A 17 -2.91 -4.88 -13.26
N GLU A 18 -2.36 -5.84 -13.96
CA GLU A 18 -3.11 -6.82 -14.73
C GLU A 18 -3.99 -7.71 -13.86
N ALA A 19 -3.54 -8.04 -12.67
CA ALA A 19 -4.34 -8.77 -11.68
C ALA A 19 -5.44 -7.92 -11.05
N GLY A 20 -5.46 -6.60 -11.29
CA GLY A 20 -6.49 -5.69 -10.81
C GLY A 20 -6.26 -5.12 -9.43
N VAL A 21 -5.01 -5.02 -8.96
CA VAL A 21 -4.71 -4.35 -7.68
C VAL A 21 -5.13 -2.88 -7.73
N ASP A 22 -5.62 -2.35 -6.62
CA ASP A 22 -6.03 -0.95 -6.53
C ASP A 22 -4.83 -0.01 -6.35
N TRP A 23 -3.75 -0.50 -5.69
CA TRP A 23 -2.60 0.32 -5.31
C TRP A 23 -1.29 -0.44 -5.46
N VAL A 24 -0.26 0.22 -5.98
CA VAL A 24 1.11 -0.29 -6.03
C VAL A 24 2.02 0.66 -5.28
N GLN A 25 2.78 0.14 -4.31
CA GLN A 25 3.77 0.90 -3.56
C GLN A 25 5.17 0.57 -4.04
N ILE A 26 5.88 1.59 -4.53
CA ILE A 26 7.29 1.50 -4.92
C ILE A 26 8.15 1.68 -3.67
N ARG A 27 8.93 0.65 -3.33
CA ARG A 27 9.80 0.65 -2.15
C ARG A 27 11.22 0.22 -2.51
N GLU A 28 11.95 1.16 -3.07
CA GLU A 28 13.37 1.02 -3.45
C GLU A 28 14.20 1.95 -2.58
N LYS A 29 14.70 1.43 -1.44
CA LYS A 29 15.39 2.24 -0.42
C LYS A 29 16.76 2.75 -0.89
N ASP A 30 17.41 2.00 -1.77
CA ASP A 30 18.80 2.26 -2.19
C ASP A 30 18.89 3.07 -3.49
N LEU A 31 17.75 3.37 -4.14
CA LEU A 31 17.76 4.18 -5.36
C LEU A 31 17.98 5.67 -5.05
N PRO A 32 18.88 6.33 -5.77
CA PRO A 32 18.97 7.79 -5.75
C PRO A 32 17.66 8.45 -6.14
N ALA A 33 17.38 9.66 -5.61
CA ALA A 33 16.12 10.37 -5.84
C ALA A 33 15.74 10.48 -7.32
N ARG A 34 16.72 10.77 -8.20
CA ARG A 34 16.51 10.91 -9.64
C ARG A 34 16.02 9.59 -10.28
N GLU A 35 16.62 8.47 -9.91
CA GLU A 35 16.29 7.16 -10.45
C GLU A 35 14.92 6.69 -9.91
N LEU A 36 14.64 6.92 -8.61
CA LEU A 36 13.36 6.63 -8.02
C LEU A 36 12.24 7.48 -8.65
N LEU A 37 12.49 8.75 -8.95
CA LEU A 37 11.54 9.62 -9.63
C LEU A 37 11.22 9.10 -11.04
N GLU A 38 12.25 8.68 -11.78
CA GLU A 38 12.05 8.12 -13.11
C GLU A 38 11.28 6.79 -13.06
N LEU A 39 11.62 5.89 -12.14
CA LEU A 39 10.88 4.65 -11.90
C LEU A 39 9.40 4.94 -11.55
N ALA A 40 9.14 5.93 -10.70
CA ALA A 40 7.78 6.30 -10.32
C ALA A 40 6.96 6.81 -11.52
N ARG A 41 7.57 7.60 -12.42
CA ARG A 41 6.93 8.06 -13.67
C ARG A 41 6.60 6.91 -14.61
N GLN A 42 7.54 5.99 -14.80
CA GLN A 42 7.33 4.79 -15.63
C GLN A 42 6.25 3.88 -15.03
N ALA A 43 6.22 3.71 -13.71
CA ALA A 43 5.18 2.95 -13.03
C ALA A 43 3.78 3.57 -13.25
N VAL A 44 3.67 4.90 -13.23
CA VAL A 44 2.40 5.59 -13.55
C VAL A 44 1.97 5.32 -14.99
N GLN A 45 2.90 5.32 -15.95
CA GLN A 45 2.59 4.98 -17.34
C GLN A 45 2.07 3.54 -17.46
N VAL A 46 2.75 2.58 -16.83
CA VAL A 46 2.29 1.18 -16.79
C VAL A 46 0.91 1.05 -16.15
N ALA A 47 0.65 1.76 -15.04
CA ALA A 47 -0.64 1.74 -14.36
C ALA A 47 -1.77 2.40 -15.19
N ALA A 48 -1.44 3.30 -16.11
CA ALA A 48 -2.38 3.96 -17.00
C ALA A 48 -2.73 3.13 -18.25
N GLU A 49 -1.99 2.07 -18.54
CA GLU A 49 -2.29 1.15 -19.65
C GLU A 49 -3.63 0.45 -19.36
N ARG A 50 -4.66 0.81 -20.13
CA ARG A 50 -6.00 0.25 -19.94
C ARG A 50 -6.04 -1.18 -20.43
N ARG A 51 -6.60 -2.08 -19.62
CA ARG A 51 -7.05 -3.40 -20.06
C ARG A 51 -8.54 -3.38 -20.38
N GLU A 52 -8.92 -4.08 -21.43
CA GLU A 52 -10.32 -4.41 -21.66
C GLU A 52 -10.88 -5.17 -20.46
N GLY A 53 -11.96 -4.66 -19.87
CA GLY A 53 -12.64 -5.29 -18.73
C GLY A 53 -12.22 -4.82 -17.33
N ASN A 54 -11.17 -4.00 -17.16
CA ASN A 54 -10.85 -3.41 -15.86
C ASN A 54 -11.03 -1.88 -15.88
N PRO A 55 -12.12 -1.34 -15.30
CA PRO A 55 -12.37 0.10 -15.28
C PRO A 55 -11.53 0.84 -14.22
N ARG A 56 -10.82 0.12 -13.33
CA ARG A 56 -10.05 0.71 -12.23
C ARG A 56 -8.60 0.89 -12.65
N LEU A 57 -8.09 2.11 -12.50
CA LEU A 57 -6.67 2.40 -12.65
C LEU A 57 -5.96 2.17 -11.30
N ALA A 58 -4.89 1.42 -11.32
CA ALA A 58 -4.06 1.25 -10.13
C ALA A 58 -3.38 2.58 -9.76
N ARG A 59 -3.33 2.88 -8.47
CA ARG A 59 -2.69 4.08 -7.94
C ARG A 59 -1.26 3.78 -7.55
N ILE A 60 -0.34 4.65 -7.94
CA ILE A 60 1.08 4.53 -7.58
C ILE A 60 1.37 5.37 -6.34
N ILE A 61 2.04 4.76 -5.38
CA ILE A 61 2.49 5.38 -4.12
C ILE A 61 4.00 5.16 -3.99
N VAL A 62 4.70 6.14 -3.45
CA VAL A 62 6.14 6.05 -3.14
C VAL A 62 6.33 5.83 -1.64
N ASN A 63 7.24 4.93 -1.26
CA ASN A 63 7.59 4.68 0.13
C ASN A 63 8.62 5.70 0.64
N ASP A 64 8.42 6.24 1.85
CA ASP A 64 9.29 7.14 2.62
C ASP A 64 9.65 8.49 1.96
N ARG A 65 9.84 8.53 0.68
CA ARG A 65 10.39 9.68 -0.05
C ARG A 65 9.28 10.66 -0.44
N LEU A 66 8.86 11.50 0.52
CA LEU A 66 7.85 12.55 0.30
C LEU A 66 8.28 13.53 -0.80
N ASP A 67 9.56 13.89 -0.86
CA ASP A 67 10.15 14.75 -1.87
C ASP A 67 9.96 14.19 -3.28
N VAL A 68 10.23 12.89 -3.48
CA VAL A 68 10.06 12.19 -4.77
C VAL A 68 8.57 12.04 -5.08
N ALA A 69 7.76 11.65 -4.10
CA ALA A 69 6.31 11.48 -4.29
C ALA A 69 5.64 12.77 -4.75
N LEU A 70 6.02 13.92 -4.18
CA LEU A 70 5.49 15.23 -4.56
C LEU A 70 6.00 15.67 -5.94
N ALA A 71 7.30 15.49 -6.22
CA ALA A 71 7.86 15.78 -7.53
C ALA A 71 7.22 14.94 -8.65
N ALA A 72 6.85 13.69 -8.34
CA ALA A 72 6.14 12.80 -9.25
C ALA A 72 4.61 13.00 -9.24
N GLY A 73 4.06 13.71 -8.26
CA GLY A 73 2.63 13.96 -8.11
C GLY A 73 2.02 14.66 -9.32
N ALA A 74 2.73 15.63 -9.92
CA ALA A 74 2.34 16.28 -11.16
C ALA A 74 2.29 15.31 -12.37
N HIS A 75 2.89 14.13 -12.25
CA HIS A 75 2.92 13.07 -13.26
C HIS A 75 2.03 11.88 -12.90
N GLY A 76 1.15 12.00 -11.89
CA GLY A 76 0.16 10.99 -11.55
C GLY A 76 0.54 10.05 -10.38
N VAL A 77 1.60 10.31 -9.63
CA VAL A 77 1.82 9.63 -8.34
C VAL A 77 0.77 10.10 -7.35
N HIS A 78 0.11 9.16 -6.68
CA HIS A 78 -1.08 9.40 -5.88
C HIS A 78 -0.81 9.63 -4.39
N GLY A 79 0.42 9.41 -3.92
CA GLY A 79 0.73 9.60 -2.51
C GLY A 79 2.08 9.07 -2.06
N VAL A 80 2.27 9.13 -0.76
CA VAL A 80 3.44 8.61 -0.04
C VAL A 80 2.98 7.71 1.10
N HIS A 81 3.78 6.68 1.38
CA HIS A 81 3.63 5.87 2.60
C HIS A 81 4.81 6.11 3.52
N LEU A 82 4.55 6.55 4.73
CA LEU A 82 5.57 6.90 5.73
C LEU A 82 5.78 5.72 6.71
N GLY A 83 7.02 5.27 6.79
CA GLY A 83 7.46 4.25 7.74
C GLY A 83 7.87 4.87 9.08
N HIS A 84 8.40 4.05 9.98
CA HIS A 84 8.80 4.47 11.33
C HIS A 84 10.00 5.45 11.33
N GLU A 85 10.89 5.35 10.33
CA GLU A 85 12.08 6.19 10.18
C GLU A 85 11.83 7.43 9.30
N SER A 86 10.59 7.60 8.79
CA SER A 86 10.22 8.71 7.92
C SER A 86 9.98 10.00 8.70
N LEU A 87 9.63 11.06 8.00
CA LEU A 87 9.10 12.29 8.59
C LEU A 87 7.90 11.98 9.48
N ASP A 88 7.70 12.77 10.55
CA ASP A 88 6.46 12.68 11.34
C ASP A 88 5.24 12.85 10.43
N ALA A 89 4.32 11.90 10.53
CA ALA A 89 3.15 11.88 9.66
C ALA A 89 2.26 13.12 9.82
N GLY A 90 2.12 13.64 11.05
CA GLY A 90 1.35 14.85 11.32
C GLY A 90 1.97 16.08 10.66
N ASP A 91 3.30 16.20 10.67
CA ASP A 91 4.01 17.29 10.00
C ASP A 91 3.85 17.20 8.48
N ALA A 92 4.06 16.01 7.91
CA ALA A 92 3.90 15.77 6.49
C ALA A 92 2.45 16.07 6.03
N ILE A 93 1.44 15.64 6.80
CA ILE A 93 0.03 15.87 6.50
C ILE A 93 -0.30 17.37 6.57
N ARG A 94 0.15 18.06 7.62
CA ARG A 94 -0.06 19.52 7.75
C ARG A 94 0.54 20.27 6.57
N TRP A 95 1.77 19.93 6.22
CA TRP A 95 2.48 20.58 5.11
C TRP A 95 1.79 20.34 3.76
N CYS A 96 1.39 19.11 3.46
CA CYS A 96 0.68 18.79 2.22
C CYS A 96 -0.67 19.51 2.14
N ARG A 97 -1.42 19.59 3.24
CA ARG A 97 -2.72 20.28 3.30
C ARG A 97 -2.63 21.79 3.17
N ALA A 98 -1.48 22.38 3.44
CA ALA A 98 -1.23 23.80 3.22
C ALA A 98 -1.11 24.18 1.72
N GLY A 99 -1.46 23.26 0.81
CA GLY A 99 -1.44 23.49 -0.63
C GLY A 99 -0.16 23.02 -1.33
N ASN A 100 0.71 22.29 -0.62
CA ASN A 100 2.00 21.82 -1.14
C ASN A 100 1.92 20.42 -1.78
N ALA A 101 0.72 19.87 -1.99
CA ALA A 101 0.51 18.58 -2.63
C ALA A 101 -0.68 18.63 -3.60
N PRO A 102 -0.70 17.77 -4.64
CA PRO A 102 -1.83 17.65 -5.54
C PRO A 102 -3.13 17.29 -4.80
N ALA A 103 -4.27 17.70 -5.37
CA ALA A 103 -5.57 17.31 -4.84
C ALA A 103 -5.71 15.78 -4.79
N GLY A 104 -6.18 15.25 -3.64
CA GLY A 104 -6.34 13.81 -3.45
C GLY A 104 -5.04 13.04 -3.15
N PHE A 105 -3.92 13.74 -2.93
CA PHE A 105 -2.66 13.12 -2.55
C PHE A 105 -2.80 12.40 -1.20
N ALA A 106 -2.55 11.10 -1.19
CA ALA A 106 -2.71 10.26 -0.02
C ALA A 106 -1.42 10.17 0.81
N ILE A 107 -1.54 10.24 2.13
CA ILE A 107 -0.45 9.94 3.05
C ILE A 107 -0.85 8.74 3.88
N GLY A 108 -0.14 7.62 3.66
CA GLY A 108 -0.28 6.41 4.47
C GLY A 108 0.79 6.34 5.55
N VAL A 109 0.52 5.61 6.62
CA VAL A 109 1.42 5.48 7.77
C VAL A 109 1.50 4.03 8.25
N SER A 110 2.69 3.54 8.56
CA SER A 110 2.85 2.27 9.27
C SER A 110 2.53 2.46 10.75
N CYS A 111 1.70 1.58 11.31
CA CYS A 111 1.33 1.57 12.73
C CYS A 111 1.50 0.16 13.32
N HIS A 112 2.05 0.10 14.54
CA HIS A 112 2.30 -1.14 15.29
C HIS A 112 1.64 -1.14 16.68
N SER A 113 1.04 -0.01 17.07
CA SER A 113 0.33 0.16 18.33
C SER A 113 -0.99 0.91 18.16
N LEU A 114 -1.92 0.71 19.09
CA LEU A 114 -3.19 1.43 19.12
C LEU A 114 -2.98 2.95 19.23
N GLU A 115 -1.97 3.38 19.96
CA GLU A 115 -1.62 4.79 20.12
C GLU A 115 -1.22 5.41 18.77
N GLU A 116 -0.35 4.73 18.03
CA GLU A 116 0.06 5.17 16.67
C GLU A 116 -1.14 5.23 15.73
N ALA A 117 -2.03 4.22 15.75
CA ALA A 117 -3.22 4.20 14.92
C ALA A 117 -4.16 5.38 15.23
N ARG A 118 -4.39 5.69 16.51
CA ARG A 118 -5.18 6.86 16.94
C ARG A 118 -4.51 8.18 16.60
N LYS A 119 -3.18 8.27 16.72
CA LYS A 119 -2.42 9.46 16.28
C LYS A 119 -2.59 9.68 14.78
N ALA A 120 -2.48 8.64 13.98
CA ALA A 120 -2.68 8.70 12.54
C ALA A 120 -4.13 9.11 12.16
N GLU A 121 -5.15 8.57 12.86
CA GLU A 121 -6.54 8.95 12.66
C GLU A 121 -6.76 10.43 13.02
N SER A 122 -6.26 10.89 14.18
CA SER A 122 -6.36 12.28 14.62
C SER A 122 -5.67 13.25 13.64
N ALA A 123 -4.53 12.86 13.09
CA ALA A 123 -3.84 13.61 12.05
C ALA A 123 -4.57 13.56 10.70
N LYS A 124 -5.57 12.68 10.55
CA LYS A 124 -6.34 12.42 9.34
C LYS A 124 -5.45 11.85 8.23
N ALA A 125 -4.60 10.90 8.52
CA ALA A 125 -3.90 10.11 7.52
C ALA A 125 -4.92 9.47 6.54
N GLY A 126 -4.49 9.21 5.32
CA GLY A 126 -5.36 8.61 4.31
C GLY A 126 -5.67 7.13 4.58
N TYR A 127 -4.70 6.42 5.15
CA TYR A 127 -4.79 5.01 5.55
C TYR A 127 -3.62 4.66 6.48
N ILE A 128 -3.74 3.53 7.18
CA ILE A 128 -2.63 2.94 7.91
C ILE A 128 -2.32 1.53 7.42
N PHE A 129 -1.03 1.15 7.45
CA PHE A 129 -0.61 -0.25 7.41
C PHE A 129 -0.53 -0.77 8.84
N TRP A 130 -1.24 -1.88 9.09
CA TRP A 130 -1.22 -2.57 10.38
C TRP A 130 -0.58 -3.94 10.25
N GLY A 131 0.46 -4.19 11.04
CA GLY A 131 1.13 -5.49 11.02
C GLY A 131 2.46 -5.54 11.78
N PRO A 132 3.12 -6.70 11.74
CA PRO A 132 2.80 -7.89 10.94
C PRO A 132 1.58 -8.65 11.49
N VAL A 133 0.60 -8.99 10.63
CA VAL A 133 -0.57 -9.76 11.06
C VAL A 133 -0.22 -11.23 11.24
N PHE A 134 0.54 -11.79 10.31
CA PHE A 134 1.03 -13.16 10.36
C PHE A 134 2.56 -13.21 10.41
N GLU A 135 3.11 -14.33 10.80
CA GLU A 135 4.56 -14.54 10.84
C GLU A 135 5.18 -14.34 9.45
N THR A 136 6.30 -13.65 9.42
CA THR A 136 7.05 -13.41 8.19
C THR A 136 8.53 -13.26 8.47
N PRO A 137 9.41 -13.99 7.75
CA PRO A 137 10.85 -13.91 7.95
C PRO A 137 11.43 -12.49 7.83
N SER A 138 10.82 -11.65 6.99
CA SER A 138 11.29 -10.27 6.76
C SER A 138 11.02 -9.32 7.93
N LYS A 139 10.26 -9.74 8.95
CA LYS A 139 9.88 -8.88 10.09
C LYS A 139 10.17 -9.47 11.48
N LEU A 140 10.99 -10.50 11.57
CA LEU A 140 11.43 -11.06 12.85
C LEU A 140 12.04 -10.02 13.80
N GLN A 141 12.67 -8.98 13.26
CA GLN A 141 13.22 -7.86 14.02
C GLN A 141 12.19 -6.83 14.52
N PHE A 142 10.93 -6.87 14.02
CA PHE A 142 9.87 -5.93 14.40
C PHE A 142 8.83 -6.52 15.37
N GLY A 143 9.11 -7.68 15.95
CA GLY A 143 8.27 -8.34 16.95
C GLY A 143 7.42 -9.49 16.40
N ALA A 144 6.70 -10.16 17.31
CA ALA A 144 5.82 -11.27 16.97
C ALA A 144 4.62 -10.83 16.12
N ALA A 145 4.06 -11.78 15.37
CA ALA A 145 2.81 -11.56 14.63
C ALA A 145 1.68 -11.12 15.57
N GLN A 146 0.93 -10.11 15.17
CA GLN A 146 -0.12 -9.52 16.00
C GLN A 146 -1.44 -10.30 15.95
N GLY A 147 -1.66 -11.04 14.88
CA GLY A 147 -2.84 -11.88 14.69
C GLY A 147 -4.12 -11.11 14.30
N LEU A 148 -5.12 -11.89 13.89
CA LEU A 148 -6.42 -11.36 13.43
C LEU A 148 -7.23 -10.70 14.55
N VAL A 149 -7.09 -11.17 15.80
CA VAL A 149 -7.81 -10.59 16.95
C VAL A 149 -7.40 -9.13 17.16
N LYS A 150 -6.10 -8.85 17.20
CA LYS A 150 -5.61 -7.47 17.32
C LYS A 150 -5.94 -6.62 16.09
N LEU A 151 -5.91 -7.21 14.88
CA LEU A 151 -6.35 -6.51 13.68
C LEU A 151 -7.82 -6.05 13.84
N ALA A 152 -8.72 -6.93 14.29
CA ALA A 152 -10.12 -6.59 14.51
C ALA A 152 -10.30 -5.53 15.62
N GLU A 153 -9.50 -5.58 16.67
CA GLU A 153 -9.50 -4.56 17.74
C GLU A 153 -9.11 -3.19 17.20
N ILE A 154 -8.06 -3.11 16.38
CA ILE A 154 -7.62 -1.85 15.75
C ILE A 154 -8.68 -1.32 14.80
N CYS A 155 -9.25 -2.15 13.92
CA CYS A 155 -10.29 -1.70 13.00
C CYS A 155 -11.49 -1.09 13.74
N ARG A 156 -11.88 -1.67 14.89
CA ARG A 156 -12.94 -1.12 15.74
C ARG A 156 -12.54 0.15 16.49
N ALA A 157 -11.26 0.28 16.87
CA ALA A 157 -10.76 1.40 17.67
C ALA A 157 -10.52 2.68 16.85
N VAL A 158 -10.36 2.55 15.53
CA VAL A 158 -10.17 3.68 14.58
C VAL A 158 -11.17 3.56 13.41
N PRO A 159 -12.48 3.72 13.66
CA PRO A 159 -13.55 3.41 12.70
C PRO A 159 -13.55 4.32 11.46
N ASN A 160 -12.92 5.49 11.55
CA ASN A 160 -12.83 6.44 10.43
C ASN A 160 -11.53 6.28 9.62
N MET A 161 -10.70 5.29 9.98
CA MET A 161 -9.42 5.03 9.34
C MET A 161 -9.49 3.79 8.44
N LYS A 162 -8.93 3.91 7.24
CA LYS A 162 -8.71 2.73 6.38
C LYS A 162 -7.53 1.94 6.94
N VAL A 163 -7.80 0.77 7.48
CA VAL A 163 -6.79 -0.15 7.99
C VAL A 163 -6.45 -1.17 6.92
N VAL A 164 -5.20 -1.21 6.49
CA VAL A 164 -4.69 -2.18 5.51
C VAL A 164 -3.81 -3.18 6.24
N ALA A 165 -4.19 -4.45 6.19
CA ALA A 165 -3.45 -5.53 6.84
C ALA A 165 -2.17 -5.88 6.06
N ILE A 166 -1.03 -5.97 6.75
CA ILE A 166 0.27 -6.30 6.14
C ILE A 166 1.08 -7.26 7.02
N GLY A 167 1.99 -7.99 6.40
CA GLY A 167 2.91 -8.91 7.04
C GLY A 167 2.40 -10.34 7.09
N GLY A 168 3.06 -11.22 6.34
CA GLY A 168 2.70 -12.63 6.17
C GLY A 168 1.38 -12.89 5.45
N VAL A 169 0.78 -11.86 4.85
CA VAL A 169 -0.46 -12.01 4.06
C VAL A 169 -0.14 -12.75 2.74
N ASN A 170 -0.96 -13.75 2.45
CA ASN A 170 -0.90 -14.60 1.25
C ASN A 170 -2.32 -14.95 0.76
N ALA A 171 -2.43 -15.77 -0.28
CA ALA A 171 -3.71 -16.14 -0.87
C ALA A 171 -4.66 -16.87 0.11
N GLU A 172 -4.12 -17.68 1.00
CA GLU A 172 -4.91 -18.51 1.92
C GLU A 172 -5.51 -17.69 3.08
N ASN A 173 -4.82 -16.61 3.51
CA ASN A 173 -5.22 -15.84 4.70
C ASN A 173 -5.74 -14.43 4.41
N ALA A 174 -5.66 -13.96 3.17
CA ALA A 174 -6.09 -12.63 2.76
C ALA A 174 -7.56 -12.32 3.11
N ALA A 175 -8.46 -13.27 2.85
CA ALA A 175 -9.90 -13.13 3.15
C ALA A 175 -10.16 -12.94 4.64
N SER A 176 -9.41 -13.63 5.51
CA SER A 176 -9.54 -13.51 6.96
C SER A 176 -9.20 -12.10 7.48
N CYS A 177 -8.28 -11.38 6.81
CA CYS A 177 -7.99 -10.00 7.16
C CYS A 177 -9.19 -9.08 6.88
N ILE A 178 -9.87 -9.25 5.76
CA ILE A 178 -11.07 -8.49 5.42
C ILE A 178 -12.20 -8.81 6.40
N GLN A 179 -12.42 -10.09 6.70
CA GLN A 179 -13.43 -10.52 7.71
C GLN A 179 -13.15 -9.96 9.10
N ALA A 180 -11.88 -9.74 9.45
CA ALA A 180 -11.48 -9.07 10.69
C ALA A 180 -11.71 -7.54 10.67
N GLY A 181 -12.20 -6.97 9.57
CA GLY A 181 -12.54 -5.55 9.44
C GLY A 181 -11.50 -4.71 8.69
N ALA A 182 -10.44 -5.31 8.15
CA ALA A 182 -9.48 -4.56 7.34
C ALA A 182 -10.14 -4.02 6.06
N SER A 183 -9.83 -2.78 5.70
CA SER A 183 -10.29 -2.15 4.46
C SER A 183 -9.58 -2.66 3.21
N GLY A 184 -8.50 -3.40 3.38
CA GLY A 184 -7.69 -3.99 2.33
C GLY A 184 -6.50 -4.75 2.89
N ILE A 185 -5.73 -5.33 1.99
CA ILE A 185 -4.49 -6.04 2.30
C ILE A 185 -3.31 -5.45 1.53
N ALA A 186 -2.10 -5.63 2.06
CA ALA A 186 -0.85 -5.38 1.36
C ALA A 186 0.07 -6.62 1.46
N ALA A 187 0.62 -7.02 0.33
CA ALA A 187 1.53 -8.15 0.23
C ALA A 187 2.71 -7.81 -0.69
N ILE A 188 3.86 -8.39 -0.45
CA ILE A 188 5.07 -8.20 -1.27
C ILE A 188 5.32 -9.48 -2.08
N ARG A 189 5.56 -10.60 -1.39
CA ARG A 189 5.96 -11.85 -2.05
C ARG A 189 4.93 -12.38 -3.03
N MET A 190 3.65 -12.26 -2.70
CA MET A 190 2.54 -12.67 -3.56
C MET A 190 2.66 -12.08 -4.98
N PHE A 191 3.22 -10.87 -5.11
CA PHE A 191 3.35 -10.15 -6.39
C PHE A 191 4.75 -10.20 -7.00
N GLN A 192 5.71 -10.86 -6.34
CA GLN A 192 7.09 -11.00 -6.85
C GLN A 192 7.34 -12.34 -7.54
N ASP A 193 6.54 -13.36 -7.24
CA ASP A 193 6.64 -14.68 -7.84
C ASP A 193 5.76 -14.75 -9.10
N SER A 194 6.38 -14.74 -10.27
CA SER A 194 5.72 -14.69 -11.58
C SER A 194 4.85 -15.92 -11.93
N ASP A 195 5.04 -17.03 -11.24
CA ASP A 195 4.31 -18.29 -11.52
C ASP A 195 2.86 -18.32 -10.97
N HIS A 196 2.44 -17.30 -10.20
CA HIS A 196 1.18 -17.30 -9.46
C HIS A 196 0.11 -16.33 -10.03
N SER A 197 0.20 -15.92 -11.29
CA SER A 197 -0.70 -14.90 -11.87
C SER A 197 -2.20 -15.23 -11.76
N LYS A 198 -2.59 -16.49 -11.95
CA LYS A 198 -4.00 -16.91 -11.79
C LYS A 198 -4.47 -16.87 -10.34
N GLU A 199 -3.60 -17.27 -9.41
CA GLU A 199 -3.89 -17.25 -7.98
C GLU A 199 -4.07 -15.80 -7.48
N ILE A 200 -3.19 -14.90 -7.93
CA ILE A 200 -3.28 -13.46 -7.62
C ILE A 200 -4.59 -12.87 -8.12
N ASN A 201 -4.99 -13.16 -9.36
CA ASN A 201 -6.27 -12.68 -9.93
C ASN A 201 -7.47 -13.13 -9.07
N ASN A 202 -7.48 -14.40 -8.65
CA ASN A 202 -8.55 -14.94 -7.80
C ASN A 202 -8.59 -14.26 -6.43
N VAL A 203 -7.43 -14.03 -5.82
CA VAL A 203 -7.35 -13.31 -4.53
C VAL A 203 -7.85 -11.89 -4.65
N VAL A 204 -7.39 -11.14 -5.65
CA VAL A 204 -7.82 -9.75 -5.87
C VAL A 204 -9.32 -9.68 -6.10
N ALA A 205 -9.89 -10.55 -6.94
CA ALA A 205 -11.33 -10.61 -7.16
C ALA A 205 -12.11 -10.95 -5.89
N SER A 206 -11.63 -11.91 -5.09
CA SER A 206 -12.25 -12.29 -3.81
C SER A 206 -12.25 -11.12 -2.81
N ILE A 207 -11.13 -10.40 -2.68
CA ILE A 207 -11.01 -9.24 -1.80
C ILE A 207 -11.98 -8.13 -2.23
N HIS A 208 -12.10 -7.85 -3.52
CA HIS A 208 -13.04 -6.84 -4.03
C HIS A 208 -14.49 -7.21 -3.71
N ASN A 209 -14.88 -8.47 -3.85
CA ASN A 209 -16.23 -8.94 -3.53
C ASN A 209 -16.54 -8.78 -2.04
N LEU A 210 -15.67 -9.28 -1.16
CA LEU A 210 -15.80 -9.16 0.30
C LEU A 210 -15.87 -7.68 0.76
N SER A 211 -15.03 -6.83 0.21
CA SER A 211 -15.03 -5.39 0.54
C SER A 211 -16.29 -4.67 0.05
N SER A 212 -16.97 -5.17 -0.96
CA SER A 212 -18.22 -4.61 -1.47
C SER A 212 -19.39 -5.00 -0.58
N GLU A 213 -19.43 -6.23 -0.09
CA GLU A 213 -20.45 -6.74 0.84
C GLU A 213 -20.44 -5.99 2.18
N GLN A 214 -19.23 -5.70 2.72
CA GLN A 214 -19.09 -4.94 3.98
C GLN A 214 -19.60 -3.49 3.91
N LYS A 215 -19.68 -2.89 2.72
CA LYS A 215 -20.19 -1.52 2.54
C LYS A 215 -21.70 -1.45 2.36
N SER A 216 -22.35 -2.59 2.12
CA SER A 216 -23.77 -2.68 1.81
C SER A 216 -24.61 -3.15 3.00
N GLY A 217 -23.99 -3.56 4.09
CA GLY A 217 -24.63 -3.97 5.35
C GLY A 217 -24.35 -2.98 6.47
#